data_8327694bb1e76d66bbc4bcb0368cf4d8
#
_entry.id   8327694bb1e76d66bbc4bcb0368cf4d8
#
_cell.length_a   1.000
_cell.length_b   1.000
_cell.length_c   1.000
_cell.angle_alpha   90.00
_cell.angle_beta   90.00
_cell.angle_gamma   90.00
#
_symmetry.space_group_name_H-M   'P 1'
#
loop_
_entity.id
_entity.type
_entity.pdbx_description
1 polymer ?
#
loop_
_entity_poly.entity_id
_entity_poly.type
_entity_poly.pdbx_seq_one_letter_code
_entity_poly.pdbx_strand_id
1 'polypeptide(L)'
;LQIEDIVAFTELYREAMMASFNAATENILKMIRHEDPFDDRHVVAAVDFTHVPYHVWPWIDKDEQIPKAEYPPMVSGYKEDGEIQHGYTFATITIVGNDVPIILGIEPVKERSAWEPEDAPADSKADVVDVLLDTDQQYVDLDEVLLDRGFYSNEVYATIHDRGLVYMTPVPKYEDDYEAIGKIKSKERVDTAVKNDVPFAIDGELHHTAEFLYVPATAEEAEGSYAVFVTNRDHVAPDEIMHVTNSYSRRWDIENQYKSVKAFLPKTSSKDYRVRLFSFTFAVLLYNLWRLTDYLVKLGIDREIRSPPVVTARTFVRAVSQSLRQGG
;
A
#
# COMPACT_ATOMS: atom_id res chain seq x y z
N LEU A 1 -16.38 -26.03 -13.47
CA LEU A 1 -16.87 -24.85 -12.79
C LEU A 1 -15.82 -23.76 -12.94
N GLN A 2 -16.20 -22.63 -13.52
CA GLN A 2 -15.31 -21.45 -13.58
C GLN A 2 -15.48 -20.64 -12.28
N ILE A 3 -14.49 -19.81 -11.94
CA ILE A 3 -14.56 -18.95 -10.75
C ILE A 3 -15.82 -18.06 -10.80
N GLU A 4 -16.20 -17.62 -11.99
CA GLU A 4 -17.42 -16.84 -12.24
C GLU A 4 -18.69 -17.57 -11.79
N ASP A 5 -18.77 -18.88 -12.08
CA ASP A 5 -19.90 -19.69 -11.65
C ASP A 5 -19.94 -19.83 -10.13
N ILE A 6 -18.77 -20.04 -9.50
CA ILE A 6 -18.69 -20.17 -8.04
C ILE A 6 -19.13 -18.88 -7.36
N VAL A 7 -18.61 -17.74 -7.78
CA VAL A 7 -18.96 -16.43 -7.21
C VAL A 7 -20.44 -16.10 -7.42
N ALA A 8 -21.01 -16.45 -8.57
CA ALA A 8 -22.43 -16.24 -8.84
C ALA A 8 -23.34 -17.15 -8.01
N PHE A 9 -22.96 -18.42 -7.83
CA PHE A 9 -23.77 -19.39 -7.08
C PHE A 9 -23.68 -19.26 -5.57
N THR A 10 -22.55 -18.75 -5.04
CA THR A 10 -22.32 -18.69 -3.58
C THR A 10 -22.80 -17.39 -2.95
N GLU A 11 -23.37 -16.47 -3.73
CA GLU A 11 -23.75 -15.13 -3.24
C GLU A 11 -22.61 -14.48 -2.41
N LEU A 12 -21.38 -14.65 -2.89
CA LEU A 12 -20.20 -14.20 -2.16
C LEU A 12 -20.11 -12.67 -2.27
N TYR A 13 -20.54 -12.00 -1.23
CA TYR A 13 -20.50 -10.55 -1.11
C TYR A 13 -19.13 -10.08 -0.60
N ARG A 14 -18.82 -8.79 -0.79
CA ARG A 14 -17.58 -8.14 -0.36
C ARG A 14 -17.26 -8.47 1.10
N GLU A 15 -18.21 -8.29 2.00
CA GLU A 15 -18.02 -8.49 3.44
C GLU A 15 -17.59 -9.93 3.78
N ALA A 16 -18.19 -10.93 3.13
CA ALA A 16 -17.83 -12.33 3.33
C ALA A 16 -16.44 -12.66 2.79
N MET A 17 -16.05 -12.08 1.63
CA MET A 17 -14.71 -12.23 1.07
C MET A 17 -13.66 -11.61 1.99
N MET A 18 -13.89 -10.39 2.46
CA MET A 18 -12.97 -9.68 3.35
C MET A 18 -12.87 -10.36 4.71
N ALA A 19 -13.97 -10.82 5.29
CA ALA A 19 -13.96 -11.59 6.53
C ALA A 19 -13.12 -12.87 6.39
N SER A 20 -13.26 -13.59 5.27
CA SER A 20 -12.47 -14.79 4.98
C SER A 20 -10.99 -14.49 4.80
N PHE A 21 -10.67 -13.40 4.11
CA PHE A 21 -9.28 -12.92 3.96
C PHE A 21 -8.66 -12.56 5.30
N ASN A 22 -9.38 -11.80 6.12
CA ASN A 22 -8.91 -11.35 7.43
C ASN A 22 -8.66 -12.54 8.34
N ALA A 23 -9.57 -13.52 8.40
CA ALA A 23 -9.38 -14.73 9.18
C ALA A 23 -8.16 -15.57 8.71
N ALA A 24 -7.94 -15.66 7.43
CA ALA A 24 -6.77 -16.35 6.87
C ALA A 24 -5.47 -15.61 7.21
N THR A 25 -5.44 -14.29 7.08
CA THR A 25 -4.30 -13.44 7.41
C THR A 25 -3.98 -13.50 8.90
N GLU A 26 -4.98 -13.48 9.78
CA GLU A 26 -4.80 -13.69 11.22
C GLU A 26 -4.12 -15.03 11.54
N ASN A 27 -4.53 -16.10 10.87
CA ASN A 27 -3.89 -17.40 11.07
C ASN A 27 -2.42 -17.40 10.59
N ILE A 28 -2.11 -16.75 9.48
CA ILE A 28 -0.73 -16.58 9.00
C ILE A 28 0.11 -15.83 10.04
N LEU A 29 -0.42 -14.73 10.57
CA LEU A 29 0.27 -13.91 11.57
C LEU A 29 0.49 -14.67 12.88
N LYS A 30 -0.48 -15.49 13.32
CA LYS A 30 -0.31 -16.36 14.49
C LYS A 30 0.85 -17.35 14.33
N MET A 31 1.03 -17.88 13.12
CA MET A 31 2.17 -18.76 12.83
C MET A 31 3.50 -18.01 12.86
N ILE A 32 3.55 -16.80 12.32
CA ILE A 32 4.76 -15.96 12.33
C ILE A 32 5.11 -15.56 13.77
N ARG A 33 4.13 -15.11 14.56
CA ARG A 33 4.33 -14.70 15.96
C ARG A 33 4.81 -15.81 16.87
N HIS A 34 4.45 -17.06 16.59
CA HIS A 34 4.91 -18.20 17.37
C HIS A 34 6.43 -18.40 17.26
N GLU A 35 7.00 -18.12 16.08
CA GLU A 35 8.41 -18.35 15.78
C GLU A 35 9.28 -17.11 16.00
N ASP A 36 8.74 -15.94 15.71
CA ASP A 36 9.42 -14.64 15.82
C ASP A 36 8.39 -13.53 16.05
N PRO A 37 8.05 -13.24 17.29
CA PRO A 37 7.05 -12.25 17.61
C PRO A 37 7.49 -10.85 17.17
N PHE A 38 6.55 -10.07 16.65
CA PHE A 38 6.76 -8.66 16.35
C PHE A 38 6.86 -7.78 17.61
N ASP A 39 6.65 -8.34 18.80
CA ASP A 39 6.34 -7.64 20.04
C ASP A 39 7.44 -6.69 20.54
N ASP A 40 8.71 -6.94 20.20
CA ASP A 40 9.84 -6.08 20.62
C ASP A 40 10.47 -5.34 19.45
N ARG A 41 9.77 -5.19 18.31
CA ARG A 41 10.30 -4.57 17.09
C ARG A 41 9.51 -3.35 16.70
N HIS A 42 10.19 -2.38 16.13
CA HIS A 42 9.56 -1.25 15.45
C HIS A 42 8.94 -1.72 14.12
N VAL A 43 7.63 -1.96 14.13
CA VAL A 43 6.90 -2.47 12.97
C VAL A 43 6.44 -1.33 12.08
N VAL A 44 6.90 -1.36 10.84
CA VAL A 44 6.58 -0.37 9.83
C VAL A 44 5.68 -0.97 8.77
N ALA A 45 4.58 -0.30 8.49
CA ALA A 45 3.74 -0.64 7.35
C ALA A 45 3.81 0.41 6.25
N ALA A 46 3.47 0.02 5.02
CA ALA A 46 3.24 0.96 3.93
C ALA A 46 1.81 0.82 3.42
N VAL A 47 1.20 1.96 3.10
CA VAL A 47 -0.10 2.02 2.41
C VAL A 47 0.11 2.53 1.01
N ASP A 48 -0.45 1.83 0.04
CA ASP A 48 -0.36 2.23 -1.37
C ASP A 48 -1.56 1.72 -2.17
N PHE A 49 -1.79 2.32 -3.34
CA PHE A 49 -2.78 1.88 -4.30
C PHE A 49 -2.18 0.98 -5.36
N THR A 50 -2.94 -0.01 -5.78
CA THR A 50 -2.60 -0.81 -6.95
C THR A 50 -3.79 -0.93 -7.89
N HIS A 51 -3.51 -1.00 -9.18
CA HIS A 51 -4.52 -1.11 -10.21
C HIS A 51 -4.49 -2.49 -10.86
N VAL A 52 -5.66 -3.07 -11.02
CA VAL A 52 -5.88 -4.29 -11.82
C VAL A 52 -6.53 -3.87 -13.13
N PRO A 53 -5.82 -3.93 -14.25
CA PRO A 53 -6.32 -3.43 -15.51
C PRO A 53 -7.65 -4.04 -15.93
N TYR A 54 -8.53 -3.21 -16.44
CA TYR A 54 -9.75 -3.59 -17.11
C TYR A 54 -9.60 -3.33 -18.61
N HIS A 55 -9.32 -4.36 -19.38
CA HIS A 55 -9.17 -4.22 -20.81
C HIS A 55 -10.55 -4.16 -21.46
N VAL A 56 -10.91 -2.99 -21.92
CA VAL A 56 -12.10 -2.77 -22.73
C VAL A 56 -11.71 -3.11 -24.17
N TRP A 57 -11.92 -4.34 -24.57
CA TRP A 57 -11.69 -4.80 -25.94
C TRP A 57 -13.01 -5.11 -26.61
N PRO A 58 -13.17 -4.83 -27.88
CA PRO A 58 -12.31 -4.17 -28.91
C PRO A 58 -12.84 -2.78 -29.37
N TRP A 59 -13.72 -2.16 -28.62
CA TRP A 59 -14.71 -1.19 -29.09
C TRP A 59 -14.32 0.27 -28.93
N ILE A 60 -13.17 0.55 -28.34
CA ILE A 60 -12.76 1.91 -28.08
C ILE A 60 -11.51 2.14 -28.88
N ASP A 61 -11.63 3.08 -29.80
CA ASP A 61 -10.47 3.70 -30.41
C ASP A 61 -9.62 4.26 -29.27
N LYS A 62 -8.31 4.09 -29.32
CA LYS A 62 -7.40 4.54 -28.26
C LYS A 62 -7.59 6.03 -27.91
N ASP A 63 -8.20 6.77 -28.80
CA ASP A 63 -8.46 8.22 -28.69
C ASP A 63 -9.87 8.54 -28.16
N GLU A 64 -10.77 7.57 -28.03
CA GLU A 64 -12.10 7.78 -27.46
C GLU A 64 -12.11 7.42 -25.96
N GLN A 65 -12.23 8.44 -25.11
CA GLN A 65 -12.51 8.22 -23.70
C GLN A 65 -13.94 7.73 -23.55
N ILE A 66 -14.11 6.56 -22.89
CA ILE A 66 -15.43 6.13 -22.48
C ILE A 66 -16.01 7.19 -21.53
N PRO A 67 -17.24 7.66 -21.75
CA PRO A 67 -17.93 8.51 -20.78
C PRO A 67 -17.95 7.80 -19.41
N LYS A 68 -17.65 8.51 -18.34
CA LYS A 68 -17.63 7.95 -16.98
C LYS A 68 -18.92 7.22 -16.62
N ALA A 69 -20.06 7.69 -17.12
CA ALA A 69 -21.36 7.05 -16.96
C ALA A 69 -21.46 5.63 -17.56
N GLU A 70 -20.54 5.26 -18.45
CA GLU A 70 -20.50 3.97 -19.10
C GLU A 70 -19.48 3.00 -18.49
N TYR A 71 -18.75 3.44 -17.45
CA TYR A 71 -17.80 2.58 -16.75
C TYR A 71 -18.54 1.45 -16.04
N PRO A 72 -18.02 0.21 -16.11
CA PRO A 72 -18.51 -0.85 -15.24
C PRO A 72 -18.33 -0.46 -13.76
N PRO A 73 -19.17 -0.98 -12.86
CA PRO A 73 -19.05 -0.72 -11.42
C PRO A 73 -17.62 -0.95 -10.91
N MET A 74 -17.10 -0.04 -10.10
CA MET A 74 -15.75 -0.07 -9.51
C MET A 74 -14.58 0.09 -10.50
N VAL A 75 -14.84 0.39 -11.79
CA VAL A 75 -13.80 0.73 -12.75
C VAL A 75 -13.57 2.23 -12.75
N SER A 76 -12.31 2.63 -12.56
CA SER A 76 -11.88 4.02 -12.62
C SER A 76 -10.75 4.22 -13.63
N GLY A 77 -10.53 5.46 -14.05
CA GLY A 77 -9.38 5.83 -14.86
C GLY A 77 -8.18 6.09 -13.96
N TYR A 78 -7.02 5.55 -14.32
CA TYR A 78 -5.75 5.85 -13.66
C TYR A 78 -4.67 6.14 -14.70
N LYS A 79 -3.61 6.84 -14.30
CA LYS A 79 -2.51 7.21 -15.20
C LYS A 79 -1.34 6.25 -15.01
N GLU A 80 -0.91 5.60 -16.08
CA GLU A 80 0.25 4.73 -16.12
C GLU A 80 1.06 5.04 -17.38
N ASP A 81 2.37 5.22 -17.24
CA ASP A 81 3.31 5.57 -18.33
C ASP A 81 2.87 6.77 -19.20
N GLY A 82 2.17 7.74 -18.59
CA GLY A 82 1.67 8.93 -19.30
C GLY A 82 0.33 8.74 -20.00
N GLU A 83 -0.17 7.51 -20.11
CA GLU A 83 -1.47 7.17 -20.70
C GLU A 83 -2.56 7.00 -19.64
N ILE A 84 -3.82 7.26 -20.00
CA ILE A 84 -4.97 6.95 -19.14
C ILE A 84 -5.36 5.49 -19.38
N GLN A 85 -5.26 4.70 -18.33
CA GLN A 85 -5.72 3.32 -18.29
C GLN A 85 -7.00 3.22 -17.46
N HIS A 86 -7.74 2.12 -17.62
CA HIS A 86 -8.94 1.83 -16.83
C HIS A 86 -8.76 0.54 -16.04
N GLY A 87 -9.23 0.53 -14.81
CA GLY A 87 -9.06 -0.64 -13.96
C GLY A 87 -9.78 -0.54 -12.63
N TYR A 88 -9.67 -1.61 -11.88
CA TYR A 88 -10.10 -1.69 -10.50
C TYR A 88 -8.95 -1.23 -9.60
N THR A 89 -9.23 -0.34 -8.65
CA THR A 89 -8.25 0.15 -7.70
C THR A 89 -8.44 -0.56 -6.37
N PHE A 90 -7.33 -1.03 -5.80
CA PHE A 90 -7.27 -1.62 -4.47
C PHE A 90 -6.21 -0.88 -3.66
N ALA A 91 -6.55 -0.51 -2.44
CA ALA A 91 -5.58 -0.08 -1.46
C ALA A 91 -5.15 -1.28 -0.63
N THR A 92 -3.89 -1.33 -0.23
CA THR A 92 -3.40 -2.34 0.70
C THR A 92 -2.53 -1.68 1.76
N ILE A 93 -2.49 -2.31 2.92
CA ILE A 93 -1.50 -2.02 3.95
C ILE A 93 -0.63 -3.26 4.16
N THR A 94 0.67 -3.06 4.24
CA THR A 94 1.65 -4.13 4.17
C THR A 94 2.81 -3.87 5.09
N ILE A 95 3.24 -4.88 5.85
CA ILE A 95 4.48 -4.83 6.62
C ILE A 95 5.67 -4.70 5.66
N VAL A 96 6.54 -3.74 5.92
CA VAL A 96 7.73 -3.45 5.10
C VAL A 96 9.00 -3.39 5.95
N GLY A 97 10.15 -3.47 5.31
CA GLY A 97 11.45 -3.33 5.98
C GLY A 97 12.01 -4.66 6.48
N ASN A 98 12.29 -4.77 7.78
CA ASN A 98 13.06 -5.89 8.34
C ASN A 98 12.23 -7.15 8.63
N ASP A 99 10.92 -7.02 8.61
CA ASP A 99 10.01 -8.08 9.00
C ASP A 99 9.53 -8.94 7.82
N VAL A 100 8.71 -9.94 8.12
CA VAL A 100 8.09 -10.75 7.07
C VAL A 100 7.09 -9.88 6.32
N PRO A 101 7.25 -9.67 5.01
CA PRO A 101 6.38 -8.76 4.27
C PRO A 101 5.01 -9.41 4.00
N ILE A 102 4.08 -9.18 4.90
CA ILE A 102 2.69 -9.66 4.84
C ILE A 102 1.77 -8.50 4.50
N ILE A 103 0.87 -8.70 3.56
CA ILE A 103 -0.22 -7.78 3.27
C ILE A 103 -1.31 -8.02 4.32
N LEU A 104 -1.50 -7.03 5.18
CA LEU A 104 -2.38 -7.13 6.35
C LEU A 104 -3.83 -6.86 5.98
N GLY A 105 -4.06 -5.86 5.13
CA GLY A 105 -5.39 -5.39 4.76
C GLY A 105 -5.52 -5.08 3.26
N ILE A 106 -6.75 -5.18 2.77
CA ILE A 106 -7.15 -4.82 1.41
C ILE A 106 -8.42 -3.99 1.50
N GLU A 107 -8.45 -2.86 0.84
CA GLU A 107 -9.67 -2.07 0.65
C GLU A 107 -9.90 -1.80 -0.84
N PRO A 108 -11.02 -2.25 -1.42
CA PRO A 108 -11.42 -1.88 -2.76
C PRO A 108 -11.81 -0.40 -2.78
N VAL A 109 -11.15 0.37 -3.62
CA VAL A 109 -11.34 1.82 -3.67
C VAL A 109 -12.41 2.18 -4.67
N LYS A 110 -13.39 2.94 -4.21
CA LYS A 110 -14.43 3.53 -5.02
C LYS A 110 -14.08 4.98 -5.31
N GLU A 111 -13.63 5.25 -6.52
CA GLU A 111 -13.35 6.63 -6.92
C GLU A 111 -14.61 7.35 -7.42
N ARG A 112 -14.55 8.70 -7.49
CA ARG A 112 -15.60 9.56 -8.05
C ARG A 112 -15.70 9.40 -9.58
N SER A 113 -15.94 8.21 -10.04
CA SER A 113 -16.35 7.94 -11.41
C SER A 113 -17.86 7.77 -11.44
N ALA A 114 -18.51 8.29 -12.46
CA ALA A 114 -19.94 8.47 -12.52
C ALA A 114 -20.76 7.18 -12.77
N TRP A 115 -20.26 6.02 -12.43
CA TRP A 115 -20.90 4.75 -12.76
C TRP A 115 -21.82 4.18 -11.68
N GLU A 116 -21.89 4.83 -10.53
CA GLU A 116 -22.88 4.48 -9.51
C GLU A 116 -23.92 5.58 -9.29
N PRO A 117 -25.10 5.21 -8.76
CA PRO A 117 -26.13 6.17 -8.42
C PRO A 117 -25.60 7.31 -7.55
N GLU A 118 -26.22 8.46 -7.68
CA GLU A 118 -25.86 9.72 -7.04
C GLU A 118 -25.75 9.65 -5.50
N ASP A 119 -26.28 8.59 -4.89
CA ASP A 119 -26.37 8.40 -3.44
C ASP A 119 -25.17 7.71 -2.80
N ALA A 120 -24.19 7.24 -3.59
CA ALA A 120 -23.01 6.57 -3.04
C ALA A 120 -21.78 7.47 -3.19
N PRO A 121 -21.33 8.14 -2.12
CA PRO A 121 -20.15 8.97 -2.15
C PRO A 121 -18.91 8.12 -2.48
N ALA A 122 -17.96 8.72 -3.17
CA ALA A 122 -16.64 8.12 -3.33
C ALA A 122 -15.94 8.07 -1.97
N ASP A 123 -15.17 7.03 -1.73
CA ASP A 123 -14.33 6.96 -0.55
C ASP A 123 -13.27 8.07 -0.61
N SER A 124 -13.06 8.77 0.49
CA SER A 124 -11.91 9.64 0.64
C SER A 124 -10.66 8.78 0.90
N LYS A 125 -9.47 9.33 0.68
CA LYS A 125 -8.23 8.63 1.04
C LYS A 125 -8.12 8.40 2.54
N ALA A 126 -8.68 9.31 3.34
CA ALA A 126 -8.73 9.18 4.79
C ALA A 126 -9.63 7.99 5.18
N ASP A 127 -10.82 7.84 4.58
CA ASP A 127 -11.70 6.70 4.85
C ASP A 127 -11.02 5.36 4.51
N VAL A 128 -10.31 5.31 3.37
CA VAL A 128 -9.57 4.11 2.96
C VAL A 128 -8.45 3.77 3.96
N VAL A 129 -7.68 4.77 4.39
CA VAL A 129 -6.61 4.57 5.38
C VAL A 129 -7.20 4.15 6.72
N ASP A 130 -8.32 4.74 7.12
CA ASP A 130 -9.03 4.44 8.36
C ASP A 130 -9.45 2.96 8.43
N VAL A 131 -10.11 2.47 7.37
CA VAL A 131 -10.53 1.06 7.26
C VAL A 131 -9.33 0.10 7.27
N LEU A 132 -8.24 0.45 6.57
CA LEU A 132 -7.03 -0.37 6.55
C LEU A 132 -6.40 -0.46 7.95
N LEU A 133 -6.28 0.66 8.65
CA LEU A 133 -5.71 0.71 10.00
C LEU A 133 -6.61 0.00 11.03
N ASP A 134 -7.92 0.06 10.89
CA ASP A 134 -8.84 -0.70 11.76
C ASP A 134 -8.62 -2.21 11.64
N THR A 135 -8.34 -2.68 10.44
CA THR A 135 -8.06 -4.10 10.20
C THR A 135 -6.73 -4.51 10.81
N ASP A 136 -5.71 -3.67 10.71
CA ASP A 136 -4.34 -4.00 11.10
C ASP A 136 -4.11 -3.97 12.60
N GLN A 137 -4.65 -2.98 13.30
CA GLN A 137 -4.52 -2.84 14.75
C GLN A 137 -5.11 -4.03 15.52
N GLN A 138 -5.95 -4.85 14.86
CA GLN A 138 -6.42 -6.10 15.42
C GLN A 138 -5.35 -7.21 15.43
N TYR A 139 -4.33 -7.08 14.58
CA TYR A 139 -3.38 -8.17 14.32
C TYR A 139 -1.95 -7.85 14.71
N VAL A 140 -1.51 -6.61 14.53
CA VAL A 140 -0.13 -6.19 14.74
C VAL A 140 -0.10 -4.81 15.37
N ASP A 141 0.73 -4.61 16.38
CA ASP A 141 1.01 -3.28 16.90
C ASP A 141 1.96 -2.55 15.96
N LEU A 142 1.39 -1.66 15.15
CA LEU A 142 2.17 -0.83 14.23
C LEU A 142 2.73 0.37 14.96
N ASP A 143 3.93 0.78 14.57
CA ASP A 143 4.59 2.00 15.04
C ASP A 143 4.55 3.12 14.01
N GLU A 144 4.72 2.77 12.74
CA GLU A 144 4.89 3.74 11.66
C GLU A 144 4.19 3.32 10.37
N VAL A 145 3.60 4.30 9.70
CA VAL A 145 2.96 4.14 8.39
C VAL A 145 3.65 5.00 7.34
N LEU A 146 4.16 4.36 6.30
CA LEU A 146 4.76 5.02 5.15
C LEU A 146 3.72 5.17 4.04
N LEU A 147 3.61 6.37 3.48
CA LEU A 147 2.61 6.70 2.47
C LEU A 147 3.28 7.24 1.20
N ASP A 148 2.67 7.02 0.05
CA ASP A 148 3.06 7.72 -1.17
C ASP A 148 2.58 9.19 -1.13
N ARG A 149 3.21 10.05 -1.92
CA ARG A 149 2.81 11.46 -2.09
C ARG A 149 1.35 11.63 -2.50
N GLY A 150 0.77 10.62 -3.14
CA GLY A 150 -0.65 10.58 -3.46
C GLY A 150 -1.57 10.68 -2.25
N PHE A 151 -1.10 10.36 -1.05
CA PHE A 151 -1.85 10.45 0.21
C PHE A 151 -1.66 11.79 0.95
N TYR A 152 -0.97 12.76 0.37
CA TYR A 152 -0.79 14.08 0.97
C TYR A 152 -2.15 14.76 1.19
N SER A 153 -2.63 14.73 2.43
CA SER A 153 -3.90 15.31 2.87
C SER A 153 -3.90 15.43 4.39
N ASN A 154 -4.44 16.54 4.90
CA ASN A 154 -4.52 16.78 6.34
C ASN A 154 -5.39 15.72 7.02
N GLU A 155 -6.47 15.29 6.36
CA GLU A 155 -7.40 14.29 6.87
C GLU A 155 -6.70 12.93 7.02
N VAL A 156 -5.88 12.52 6.04
CA VAL A 156 -5.09 11.29 6.12
C VAL A 156 -4.12 11.33 7.30
N TYR A 157 -3.44 12.47 7.48
CA TYR A 157 -2.48 12.63 8.57
C TYR A 157 -3.16 12.65 9.94
N ALA A 158 -4.32 13.30 10.04
CA ALA A 158 -5.13 13.29 11.25
C ALA A 158 -5.57 11.86 11.61
N THR A 159 -6.07 11.10 10.63
CA THR A 159 -6.50 9.71 10.82
C THR A 159 -5.38 8.83 11.40
N ILE A 160 -4.15 8.99 10.92
CA ILE A 160 -3.01 8.20 11.42
C ILE A 160 -2.55 8.71 12.80
N HIS A 161 -2.48 10.04 12.96
CA HIS A 161 -2.09 10.66 14.23
C HIS A 161 -3.03 10.31 15.38
N ASP A 162 -4.35 10.32 15.16
CA ASP A 162 -5.36 9.99 16.17
C ASP A 162 -5.28 8.55 16.67
N ARG A 163 -4.67 7.67 15.87
CA ARG A 163 -4.37 6.29 16.27
C ARG A 163 -3.05 6.14 17.04
N GLY A 164 -2.34 7.26 17.29
CA GLY A 164 -1.05 7.25 17.96
C GLY A 164 0.10 6.71 17.11
N LEU A 165 -0.10 6.62 15.78
CA LEU A 165 0.91 6.11 14.86
C LEU A 165 1.77 7.24 14.30
N VAL A 166 3.04 6.90 14.03
CA VAL A 166 3.92 7.78 13.27
C VAL A 166 3.61 7.62 11.77
N TYR A 167 3.64 8.72 11.03
CA TYR A 167 3.57 8.69 9.57
C TYR A 167 4.78 9.33 8.93
N MET A 168 5.08 8.92 7.70
CA MET A 168 6.03 9.61 6.82
C MET A 168 5.55 9.58 5.37
N THR A 169 5.57 10.76 4.74
CA THR A 169 5.11 10.95 3.36
C THR A 169 5.97 11.99 2.65
N PRO A 170 6.40 11.80 1.40
CA PRO A 170 6.96 12.87 0.61
C PRO A 170 5.87 13.87 0.21
N VAL A 171 6.19 15.15 0.28
CA VAL A 171 5.23 16.23 0.00
C VAL A 171 5.57 16.98 -1.28
N PRO A 172 4.58 17.57 -1.97
CA PRO A 172 4.85 18.53 -3.03
C PRO A 172 5.57 19.74 -2.46
N LYS A 173 6.47 20.34 -3.25
CA LYS A 173 7.20 21.54 -2.86
C LYS A 173 6.44 22.79 -3.27
N TYR A 174 6.29 23.70 -2.33
CA TYR A 174 5.71 25.03 -2.52
C TYR A 174 6.79 26.12 -2.47
N GLU A 175 6.41 27.38 -2.63
CA GLU A 175 7.34 28.51 -2.71
C GLU A 175 8.24 28.61 -1.46
N ASP A 176 7.65 28.46 -0.28
CA ASP A 176 8.38 28.45 1.00
C ASP A 176 9.44 27.32 1.08
N ASP A 177 9.14 26.17 0.46
CA ASP A 177 10.08 25.03 0.45
C ASP A 177 11.28 25.33 -0.45
N TYR A 178 11.04 25.96 -1.61
CA TYR A 178 12.14 26.38 -2.48
C TYR A 178 13.02 27.45 -1.83
N GLU A 179 12.45 28.36 -1.04
CA GLU A 179 13.21 29.32 -0.25
C GLU A 179 14.07 28.64 0.83
N ALA A 180 13.48 27.68 1.56
CA ALA A 180 14.19 26.88 2.56
C ALA A 180 15.36 26.12 1.93
N ILE A 181 15.13 25.44 0.81
CA ILE A 181 16.15 24.72 0.04
C ILE A 181 17.26 25.68 -0.43
N GLY A 182 16.89 26.88 -0.89
CA GLY A 182 17.86 27.91 -1.27
C GLY A 182 18.77 28.30 -0.12
N LYS A 183 18.23 28.45 1.10
CA LYS A 183 18.99 28.73 2.32
C LYS A 183 19.93 27.57 2.71
N ILE A 184 19.49 26.32 2.54
CA ILE A 184 20.33 25.14 2.79
C ILE A 184 21.52 25.15 1.83
N LYS A 185 21.27 25.29 0.53
CA LYS A 185 22.31 25.31 -0.52
C LYS A 185 23.33 26.43 -0.37
N SER A 186 22.97 27.52 0.31
CA SER A 186 23.88 28.64 0.55
C SER A 186 24.89 28.39 1.69
N LYS A 187 24.73 27.27 2.44
CA LYS A 187 25.58 26.91 3.58
C LYS A 187 26.55 25.80 3.21
N GLU A 188 27.83 26.01 3.33
CA GLU A 188 28.92 25.10 2.88
C GLU A 188 28.97 23.72 3.57
N ARG A 189 28.21 23.47 4.63
CA ARG A 189 28.30 22.24 5.43
C ARG A 189 26.95 21.70 5.91
N VAL A 190 25.88 22.14 5.30
CA VAL A 190 24.51 21.76 5.71
C VAL A 190 23.79 21.23 4.49
N ASP A 191 23.55 19.91 4.48
CA ASP A 191 22.85 19.25 3.38
C ASP A 191 21.40 18.92 3.72
N THR A 192 21.01 19.08 4.99
CA THR A 192 19.66 18.76 5.48
C THR A 192 19.11 19.86 6.36
N ALA A 193 17.80 19.93 6.51
CA ALA A 193 17.15 20.83 7.47
C ALA A 193 15.82 20.24 7.95
N VAL A 194 15.38 20.72 9.11
CA VAL A 194 14.04 20.49 9.66
C VAL A 194 13.30 21.82 9.75
N LYS A 195 12.04 21.84 9.38
CA LYS A 195 11.09 22.91 9.73
C LYS A 195 10.13 22.31 10.75
N ASN A 196 10.30 22.75 12.01
CA ASN A 196 9.56 22.22 13.15
C ASN A 196 8.17 22.84 13.26
N ASP A 197 7.28 22.14 13.96
CA ASP A 197 5.98 22.61 14.40
C ASP A 197 5.10 23.15 13.26
N VAL A 198 5.15 22.52 12.09
CA VAL A 198 4.28 22.90 10.97
C VAL A 198 2.84 22.51 11.31
N PRO A 199 1.89 23.48 11.39
CA PRO A 199 0.53 23.19 11.81
C PRO A 199 -0.25 22.48 10.72
N PHE A 200 -0.97 21.43 11.12
CA PHE A 200 -2.00 20.77 10.31
C PHE A 200 -3.36 21.06 10.91
N ALA A 201 -4.28 21.54 10.08
CA ALA A 201 -5.62 21.96 10.49
C ALA A 201 -6.69 21.09 9.81
N ILE A 202 -7.74 20.77 10.56
CA ILE A 202 -8.96 20.16 10.07
C ILE A 202 -10.09 21.17 10.32
N ASP A 203 -10.90 21.43 9.32
CA ASP A 203 -12.01 22.40 9.38
C ASP A 203 -11.63 23.79 9.90
N GLY A 204 -10.36 24.19 9.68
CA GLY A 204 -9.80 25.47 10.12
C GLY A 204 -9.30 25.51 11.56
N GLU A 205 -9.39 24.42 12.30
CA GLU A 205 -8.86 24.26 13.66
C GLU A 205 -7.55 23.46 13.65
N LEU A 206 -6.57 23.89 14.48
CA LEU A 206 -5.32 23.17 14.63
C LEU A 206 -5.59 21.78 15.19
N HIS A 207 -5.18 20.76 14.45
CA HIS A 207 -5.30 19.36 14.86
C HIS A 207 -4.01 18.87 15.53
N HIS A 208 -2.87 18.94 14.83
CA HIS A 208 -1.56 18.56 15.34
C HIS A 208 -0.47 19.37 14.61
N THR A 209 0.77 19.22 15.05
CA THR A 209 1.96 19.74 14.36
C THR A 209 2.79 18.59 13.80
N ALA A 210 3.58 18.87 12.76
CA ALA A 210 4.47 17.92 12.16
C ALA A 210 5.81 18.57 11.75
N GLU A 211 6.79 17.72 11.48
CA GLU A 211 8.14 18.12 11.06
C GLU A 211 8.27 17.98 9.55
N PHE A 212 8.79 19.01 8.88
CA PHE A 212 9.18 18.92 7.46
C PHE A 212 10.68 18.71 7.36
N LEU A 213 11.07 17.61 6.72
CA LEU A 213 12.45 17.18 6.58
C LEU A 213 12.93 17.45 5.16
N TYR A 214 13.95 18.27 5.00
CA TYR A 214 14.55 18.61 3.72
C TYR A 214 15.83 17.80 3.54
N VAL A 215 15.91 16.98 2.49
CA VAL A 215 17.06 16.11 2.20
C VAL A 215 17.46 16.17 0.74
N PRO A 216 18.73 15.96 0.39
CA PRO A 216 19.13 15.79 -1.00
C PRO A 216 18.36 14.64 -1.66
N ALA A 217 17.85 14.85 -2.87
CA ALA A 217 17.20 13.79 -3.64
C ALA A 217 18.24 12.76 -4.11
N THR A 218 17.90 11.48 -3.98
CA THR A 218 18.79 10.37 -4.34
C THR A 218 18.73 9.97 -5.82
N ALA A 219 17.77 10.51 -6.60
CA ALA A 219 17.64 10.16 -8.01
C ALA A 219 18.72 10.84 -8.85
N GLU A 220 19.43 10.07 -9.71
CA GLU A 220 20.50 10.57 -10.60
C GLU A 220 20.05 11.72 -11.51
N GLU A 221 18.76 11.73 -11.92
CA GLU A 221 18.18 12.79 -12.76
C GLU A 221 17.95 14.12 -12.02
N ALA A 222 18.18 14.14 -10.72
CA ALA A 222 17.86 15.24 -9.83
C ALA A 222 19.08 15.79 -9.10
N GLU A 223 20.28 15.72 -9.70
CA GLU A 223 21.51 16.24 -9.10
C GLU A 223 21.31 17.67 -8.60
N GLY A 224 21.57 17.89 -7.30
CA GLY A 224 21.30 19.17 -6.65
C GLY A 224 19.84 19.46 -6.33
N SER A 225 18.91 18.51 -6.52
CA SER A 225 17.53 18.64 -6.09
C SER A 225 17.34 18.17 -4.64
N TYR A 226 16.21 18.55 -4.06
CA TYR A 226 15.81 18.16 -2.70
C TYR A 226 14.47 17.44 -2.73
N ALA A 227 14.33 16.44 -1.86
CA ALA A 227 13.05 15.90 -1.44
C ALA A 227 12.62 16.56 -0.14
N VAL A 228 11.32 16.66 0.07
CA VAL A 228 10.72 17.14 1.32
C VAL A 228 9.79 16.04 1.83
N PHE A 229 9.98 15.65 3.08
CA PHE A 229 9.11 14.69 3.75
C PHE A 229 8.39 15.37 4.90
N VAL A 230 7.20 14.89 5.22
CA VAL A 230 6.47 15.25 6.44
C VAL A 230 6.36 14.05 7.35
N THR A 231 6.49 14.28 8.66
CA THR A 231 6.30 13.28 9.71
C THR A 231 5.79 13.92 10.98
N ASN A 232 4.98 13.19 11.75
CA ASN A 232 4.57 13.62 13.11
C ASN A 232 5.49 13.07 14.21
N ARG A 233 6.72 12.67 13.87
CA ARG A 233 7.74 12.34 14.87
C ARG A 233 8.09 13.59 15.66
N ASP A 234 8.13 13.44 16.98
CA ASP A 234 8.59 14.51 17.85
C ASP A 234 10.11 14.74 17.70
N HIS A 235 10.50 15.98 17.42
CA HIS A 235 11.87 16.45 17.44
C HIS A 235 12.90 15.59 16.71
N VAL A 236 12.83 15.57 15.38
CA VAL A 236 13.88 14.94 14.57
C VAL A 236 15.16 15.78 14.66
N ALA A 237 16.20 15.23 15.28
CA ALA A 237 17.48 15.90 15.38
C ALA A 237 18.16 16.02 14.00
N PRO A 238 18.94 17.09 13.74
CA PRO A 238 19.57 17.30 12.42
C PRO A 238 20.45 16.16 11.94
N ASP A 239 21.10 15.43 12.82
CA ASP A 239 21.93 14.26 12.53
C ASP A 239 21.13 12.99 12.29
N GLU A 240 19.86 12.95 12.70
CA GLU A 240 18.95 11.81 12.49
C GLU A 240 18.16 11.91 11.17
N ILE A 241 18.07 13.10 10.55
CA ILE A 241 17.23 13.34 9.36
C ILE A 241 17.50 12.32 8.27
N MET A 242 18.76 12.07 7.92
CA MET A 242 19.15 11.13 6.88
C MET A 242 18.78 9.68 7.26
N HIS A 243 18.89 9.32 8.53
CA HIS A 243 18.48 7.99 9.01
C HIS A 243 16.97 7.81 8.91
N VAL A 244 16.21 8.79 9.39
CA VAL A 244 14.74 8.80 9.36
C VAL A 244 14.24 8.78 7.93
N THR A 245 14.76 9.62 7.03
CA THR A 245 14.31 9.65 5.63
C THR A 245 14.77 8.43 4.82
N ASN A 246 15.94 7.85 5.13
CA ASN A 246 16.37 6.60 4.50
C ASN A 246 15.44 5.42 4.87
N SER A 247 14.80 5.46 6.05
CA SER A 247 13.80 4.43 6.40
C SER A 247 12.61 4.44 5.43
N TYR A 248 12.28 5.57 4.82
CA TYR A 248 11.24 5.69 3.81
C TYR A 248 11.51 4.80 2.57
N SER A 249 12.76 4.48 2.29
CA SER A 249 13.10 3.57 1.19
C SER A 249 12.45 2.17 1.34
N ARG A 250 12.07 1.78 2.57
CA ARG A 250 11.32 0.54 2.84
C ARG A 250 9.97 0.51 2.15
N ARG A 251 9.38 1.66 1.84
CA ARG A 251 8.13 1.74 1.06
C ARG A 251 8.26 1.05 -0.31
N TRP A 252 9.43 1.05 -0.93
CA TRP A 252 9.66 0.36 -2.20
C TRP A 252 9.40 -1.15 -2.14
N ASP A 253 9.39 -1.74 -0.95
CA ASP A 253 9.06 -3.15 -0.78
C ASP A 253 7.62 -3.44 -1.23
N ILE A 254 6.67 -2.50 -1.05
CA ILE A 254 5.28 -2.67 -1.47
C ILE A 254 5.15 -2.76 -3.00
N GLU A 255 5.95 -2.01 -3.76
CA GLU A 255 5.94 -2.08 -5.22
C GLU A 255 6.41 -3.44 -5.73
N ASN A 256 7.44 -4.01 -5.08
CA ASN A 256 7.92 -5.35 -5.39
C ASN A 256 6.91 -6.44 -5.00
N GLN A 257 6.15 -6.20 -3.93
CA GLN A 257 5.05 -7.08 -3.52
C GLN A 257 3.94 -7.07 -4.56
N TYR A 258 3.52 -5.91 -5.05
CA TYR A 258 2.51 -5.83 -6.10
C TYR A 258 2.91 -6.56 -7.39
N LYS A 259 4.19 -6.50 -7.79
CA LYS A 259 4.68 -7.31 -8.92
C LYS A 259 4.50 -8.80 -8.67
N SER A 260 4.74 -9.24 -7.43
CA SER A 260 4.55 -10.63 -7.03
C SER A 260 3.07 -11.02 -6.94
N VAL A 261 2.23 -10.19 -6.35
CA VAL A 261 0.77 -10.40 -6.29
C VAL A 261 0.18 -10.47 -7.70
N LYS A 262 0.57 -9.55 -8.59
CA LYS A 262 0.11 -9.57 -9.98
C LYS A 262 0.51 -10.85 -10.72
N ALA A 263 1.62 -11.50 -10.36
CA ALA A 263 2.01 -12.80 -10.91
C ALA A 263 1.10 -13.96 -10.42
N PHE A 264 0.44 -13.82 -9.29
CA PHE A 264 -0.54 -14.78 -8.77
C PHE A 264 -1.97 -14.53 -9.30
N LEU A 265 -2.24 -13.36 -9.90
CA LEU A 265 -3.57 -13.04 -10.40
C LEU A 265 -4.00 -14.02 -11.49
N PRO A 266 -5.17 -14.66 -11.36
CA PRO A 266 -5.71 -15.47 -12.44
C PRO A 266 -6.08 -14.58 -13.63
N LYS A 267 -5.87 -15.08 -14.83
CA LYS A 267 -6.34 -14.41 -16.04
C LYS A 267 -7.86 -14.55 -16.10
N THR A 268 -8.57 -13.46 -16.08
CA THR A 268 -10.03 -13.42 -16.22
C THR A 268 -10.46 -12.30 -17.14
N SER A 269 -11.45 -12.59 -17.98
CA SER A 269 -12.15 -11.60 -18.81
C SER A 269 -13.46 -11.12 -18.16
N SER A 270 -13.76 -11.59 -16.95
CA SER A 270 -14.98 -11.20 -16.26
C SER A 270 -15.09 -9.70 -16.08
N LYS A 271 -16.29 -9.19 -16.30
CA LYS A 271 -16.70 -7.80 -16.02
C LYS A 271 -17.35 -7.67 -14.64
N ASP A 272 -17.61 -8.79 -13.95
CA ASP A 272 -18.19 -8.79 -12.61
C ASP A 272 -17.13 -8.36 -11.59
N TYR A 273 -17.41 -7.28 -10.88
CA TYR A 273 -16.54 -6.75 -9.84
C TYR A 273 -16.24 -7.78 -8.75
N ARG A 274 -17.21 -8.61 -8.36
CA ARG A 274 -17.02 -9.63 -7.31
C ARG A 274 -15.96 -10.65 -7.72
N VAL A 275 -15.94 -11.06 -8.99
CA VAL A 275 -14.91 -11.95 -9.55
C VAL A 275 -13.53 -11.31 -9.51
N ARG A 276 -13.46 -10.01 -9.77
CA ARG A 276 -12.20 -9.26 -9.71
C ARG A 276 -11.70 -9.10 -8.28
N LEU A 277 -12.59 -8.75 -7.35
CA LEU A 277 -12.28 -8.68 -5.92
C LEU A 277 -11.82 -10.04 -5.41
N PHE A 278 -12.55 -11.12 -5.69
CA PHE A 278 -12.14 -12.47 -5.32
C PHE A 278 -10.75 -12.82 -5.88
N SER A 279 -10.52 -12.55 -7.16
CA SER A 279 -9.25 -12.84 -7.81
C SER A 279 -8.08 -12.10 -7.17
N PHE A 280 -8.28 -10.82 -6.85
CA PHE A 280 -7.24 -10.00 -6.20
C PHE A 280 -6.99 -10.48 -4.76
N THR A 281 -8.05 -10.65 -3.97
CA THR A 281 -7.96 -11.13 -2.58
C THR A 281 -7.29 -12.51 -2.51
N PHE A 282 -7.64 -13.41 -3.42
CA PHE A 282 -7.01 -14.73 -3.50
C PHE A 282 -5.53 -14.66 -3.89
N ALA A 283 -5.17 -13.78 -4.82
CA ALA A 283 -3.76 -13.57 -5.19
C ALA A 283 -2.94 -13.01 -4.02
N VAL A 284 -3.50 -12.09 -3.24
CA VAL A 284 -2.87 -11.57 -2.02
C VAL A 284 -2.72 -12.67 -0.97
N LEU A 285 -3.73 -13.51 -0.77
CA LEU A 285 -3.65 -14.65 0.15
C LEU A 285 -2.55 -15.63 -0.28
N LEU A 286 -2.46 -15.96 -1.57
CA LEU A 286 -1.36 -16.79 -2.08
C LEU A 286 0.00 -16.15 -1.87
N TYR A 287 0.11 -14.83 -2.01
CA TYR A 287 1.31 -14.09 -1.70
C TYR A 287 1.68 -14.23 -0.22
N ASN A 288 0.75 -14.00 0.69
CA ASN A 288 0.97 -14.12 2.13
C ASN A 288 1.39 -15.56 2.52
N LEU A 289 0.74 -16.56 1.98
CA LEU A 289 1.10 -17.98 2.21
C LEU A 289 2.49 -18.32 1.66
N TRP A 290 2.86 -17.76 0.52
CA TRP A 290 4.20 -17.90 -0.02
C TRP A 290 5.25 -17.27 0.90
N ARG A 291 5.00 -16.06 1.41
CA ARG A 291 5.91 -15.36 2.32
C ARG A 291 6.05 -16.09 3.65
N LEU A 292 4.95 -16.60 4.20
CA LEU A 292 4.99 -17.48 5.37
C LEU A 292 5.84 -18.73 5.11
N THR A 293 5.63 -19.39 3.96
CA THR A 293 6.39 -20.60 3.60
C THR A 293 7.89 -20.30 3.50
N ASP A 294 8.26 -19.20 2.83
CA ASP A 294 9.65 -18.77 2.70
C ASP A 294 10.27 -18.44 4.06
N TYR A 295 9.52 -17.76 4.93
CA TYR A 295 9.92 -17.43 6.29
C TYR A 295 10.22 -18.70 7.12
N LEU A 296 9.29 -19.65 7.16
CA LEU A 296 9.48 -20.90 7.91
C LEU A 296 10.66 -21.72 7.39
N VAL A 297 10.88 -21.74 6.08
CA VAL A 297 12.06 -22.40 5.49
C VAL A 297 13.35 -21.70 5.92
N LYS A 298 13.38 -20.35 5.88
CA LYS A 298 14.53 -19.57 6.33
C LYS A 298 14.88 -19.81 7.78
N LEU A 299 13.88 -19.86 8.66
CA LEU A 299 14.08 -20.23 10.07
C LEU A 299 14.70 -21.63 10.19
N GLY A 300 14.18 -22.61 9.43
CA GLY A 300 14.69 -23.99 9.48
C GLY A 300 16.13 -24.17 9.00
N ILE A 301 16.69 -23.19 8.27
CA ILE A 301 18.08 -23.23 7.76
C ILE A 301 18.95 -22.08 8.30
N ASP A 302 18.48 -21.39 9.34
CA ASP A 302 19.17 -20.27 10.00
C ASP A 302 19.60 -19.15 9.00
N ARG A 303 18.66 -18.71 8.18
CA ARG A 303 18.89 -17.69 7.18
C ARG A 303 18.14 -16.40 7.49
N GLU A 304 18.79 -15.25 7.26
CA GLU A 304 18.19 -13.93 7.48
C GLU A 304 16.87 -13.74 6.72
N ILE A 305 15.88 -13.19 7.37
CA ILE A 305 14.53 -12.91 6.82
C ILE A 305 14.64 -12.05 5.56
N ARG A 306 15.49 -11.02 5.57
CA ARG A 306 15.71 -10.09 4.45
C ARG A 306 16.44 -10.69 3.24
N SER A 307 17.08 -11.82 3.40
CA SER A 307 17.74 -12.46 2.25
C SER A 307 16.72 -12.74 1.14
N PRO A 308 17.15 -12.82 -0.13
CA PRO A 308 16.25 -13.20 -1.22
C PRO A 308 15.48 -14.48 -0.90
N PRO A 309 14.23 -14.63 -1.38
CA PRO A 309 13.43 -15.81 -1.11
C PRO A 309 14.14 -17.10 -1.48
N VAL A 310 14.18 -18.06 -0.54
CA VAL A 310 14.67 -19.43 -0.74
C VAL A 310 13.63 -20.22 -1.54
N VAL A 311 12.37 -20.02 -1.19
CA VAL A 311 11.25 -20.60 -1.93
C VAL A 311 10.76 -19.57 -2.95
N THR A 312 11.04 -19.79 -4.23
CA THR A 312 10.53 -18.89 -5.26
C THR A 312 8.99 -18.98 -5.38
N ALA A 313 8.32 -17.90 -5.76
CA ALA A 313 6.87 -17.89 -6.01
C ALA A 313 6.44 -19.02 -6.98
N ARG A 314 7.25 -19.27 -8.02
CA ARG A 314 7.00 -20.36 -8.99
C ARG A 314 7.06 -21.75 -8.34
N THR A 315 8.03 -21.99 -7.46
CA THR A 315 8.18 -23.26 -6.73
C THR A 315 7.00 -23.46 -5.79
N PHE A 316 6.59 -22.41 -5.07
CA PHE A 316 5.44 -22.43 -4.20
C PHE A 316 4.14 -22.80 -4.94
N VAL A 317 3.81 -22.09 -6.03
CA VAL A 317 2.61 -22.38 -6.84
C VAL A 317 2.61 -23.82 -7.36
N ARG A 318 3.77 -24.32 -7.78
CA ARG A 318 3.90 -25.70 -8.26
C ARG A 318 3.62 -26.71 -7.14
N ALA A 319 4.15 -26.49 -5.94
CA ALA A 319 3.91 -27.34 -4.79
C ALA A 319 2.44 -27.35 -4.38
N VAL A 320 1.80 -26.17 -4.26
CA VAL A 320 0.38 -26.05 -3.96
C VAL A 320 -0.48 -26.77 -5.01
N SER A 321 -0.18 -26.58 -6.31
CA SER A 321 -0.92 -27.23 -7.40
C SER A 321 -0.78 -28.75 -7.38
N GLN A 322 0.39 -29.27 -6.98
CA GLN A 322 0.60 -30.73 -6.83
C GLN A 322 -0.18 -31.29 -5.64
N SER A 323 -0.16 -30.61 -4.50
CA SER A 323 -0.88 -31.03 -3.29
C SER A 323 -2.40 -31.08 -3.52
N LEU A 324 -2.96 -30.09 -4.21
CA LEU A 324 -4.38 -30.06 -4.55
C LEU A 324 -4.80 -31.19 -5.51
N ARG A 325 -3.89 -31.63 -6.39
CA ARG A 325 -4.17 -32.76 -7.30
C ARG A 325 -4.07 -34.12 -6.63
N GLN A 326 -3.35 -34.24 -5.53
CA GLN A 326 -3.16 -35.49 -4.79
C GLN A 326 -4.20 -35.66 -3.67
N GLY A 327 -4.81 -34.59 -3.22
CA GLY A 327 -5.81 -34.58 -2.15
C GLY A 327 -7.28 -34.67 -2.63
N GLY A 328 -7.53 -34.63 -3.94
CA GLY A 328 -8.84 -34.83 -4.56
C GLY A 328 -8.88 -36.14 -5.36
#